data_16e5e4875cfcf97e8058a66c97ef22d7
#
_entry.id   16e5e4875cfcf97e8058a66c97ef22d7
#
_cell.length_a   1.000
_cell.length_b   1.000
_cell.length_c   1.000
_cell.angle_alpha   90.00
_cell.angle_beta   90.00
_cell.angle_gamma   90.00
#
_symmetry.space_group_name_H-M   'P 1'
#
loop_
_entity.id
_entity.type
_entity.pdbx_description
1 polymer ?
#
loop_
_entity_poly.entity_id
_entity_poly.type
_entity_poly.pdbx_seq_one_letter_code
_entity_poly.pdbx_strand_id
1 'polypeptide(L)'
;MKIRVAVSQLSLAALSAVLFFGITPAFAQQHAGGAPHWSYSGPDGPEHWGDLDPSYASCKTGQRQSPIDIKDAEPADLKPIQFDYKLSPMKIVNNGHTILVKYEPGSSITVDGKQYPLVQFHFHHPSEEEINGQKSDMVLHFVHVSADGHAIAIAVLLKSGGENPLIRDIWAHIPKEVDKEVEFKKVVINAADLLPADQNYYTFDGSLTIPPCSDVKWFVMKTPVELSPAQIAAFAKLYPDNARPIQATNGRKIQESNFTE
;
A
#
# COMPACT_ATOMS: atom_id res chain seq x y z
N MET A 1 14.61 -18.56 80.76
CA MET A 1 13.48 -18.13 79.92
C MET A 1 14.03 -17.15 78.92
N LYS A 2 14.36 -17.62 77.70
CA LYS A 2 14.97 -16.80 76.60
C LYS A 2 13.94 -16.66 75.49
N ILE A 3 13.47 -15.45 75.28
CA ILE A 3 12.51 -15.07 74.28
C ILE A 3 13.31 -14.88 72.97
N ARG A 4 12.98 -15.66 71.92
CA ARG A 4 13.50 -15.43 70.56
C ARG A 4 12.49 -14.60 69.79
N VAL A 5 12.93 -13.42 69.32
CA VAL A 5 12.19 -12.56 68.43
C VAL A 5 12.53 -13.04 67.00
N ALA A 6 11.52 -13.42 66.22
CA ALA A 6 11.66 -13.73 64.82
C ALA A 6 11.45 -12.45 64.01
N VAL A 7 12.46 -12.10 63.23
CA VAL A 7 12.40 -10.99 62.28
C VAL A 7 11.94 -11.58 60.92
N SER A 8 10.74 -11.18 60.50
CA SER A 8 10.19 -11.47 59.19
C SER A 8 10.76 -10.51 58.17
N GLN A 9 11.48 -11.04 57.17
CA GLN A 9 11.91 -10.26 56.01
C GLN A 9 10.77 -10.24 54.99
N LEU A 10 10.19 -9.06 54.74
CA LEU A 10 9.31 -8.85 53.59
C LEU A 10 10.19 -8.61 52.34
N SER A 11 10.15 -9.52 51.40
CA SER A 11 10.73 -9.34 50.09
C SER A 11 9.77 -8.52 49.24
N LEU A 12 10.15 -7.29 48.92
CA LEU A 12 9.45 -6.45 47.92
C LEU A 12 9.84 -6.93 46.53
N ALA A 13 8.93 -7.62 45.86
CA ALA A 13 9.05 -7.92 44.43
C ALA A 13 8.63 -6.67 43.64
N ALA A 14 9.62 -5.96 43.08
CA ALA A 14 9.37 -4.88 42.14
C ALA A 14 8.90 -5.46 40.81
N LEU A 15 7.61 -5.31 40.50
CA LEU A 15 7.01 -5.66 39.23
C LEU A 15 7.31 -4.52 38.24
N SER A 16 8.35 -4.70 37.41
CA SER A 16 8.65 -3.78 36.33
C SER A 16 7.64 -3.99 35.20
N ALA A 17 6.61 -3.15 35.13
CA ALA A 17 5.71 -3.09 33.98
C ALA A 17 6.47 -2.48 32.80
N VAL A 18 6.88 -3.32 31.86
CA VAL A 18 7.40 -2.88 30.56
C VAL A 18 6.20 -2.41 29.75
N LEU A 19 6.00 -1.11 29.67
CA LEU A 19 5.06 -0.49 28.75
C LEU A 19 5.60 -0.68 27.32
N PHE A 20 5.10 -1.68 26.60
CA PHE A 20 5.22 -1.74 25.18
C PHE A 20 4.39 -0.59 24.59
N PHE A 21 5.03 0.52 24.25
CA PHE A 21 4.47 1.47 23.31
C PHE A 21 4.42 0.77 21.93
N GLY A 22 3.27 0.24 21.62
CA GLY A 22 2.99 -0.25 20.28
C GLY A 22 3.02 0.95 19.32
N ILE A 23 4.09 1.06 18.54
CA ILE A 23 4.16 1.97 17.40
C ILE A 23 3.21 1.38 16.35
N THR A 24 1.95 1.82 16.34
CA THR A 24 1.04 1.51 15.24
C THR A 24 1.56 2.25 14.00
N PRO A 25 1.87 1.54 12.90
CA PRO A 25 2.34 2.19 11.69
C PRO A 25 1.27 3.17 11.19
N ALA A 26 1.68 4.38 10.84
CA ALA A 26 0.82 5.47 10.38
C ALA A 26 -0.10 5.11 9.19
N PHE A 27 0.17 4.00 8.50
CA PHE A 27 -0.62 3.49 7.38
C PHE A 27 -1.93 2.80 7.77
N ALA A 28 -2.11 2.40 9.04
CA ALA A 28 -3.35 1.77 9.51
C ALA A 28 -4.38 2.78 10.04
N GLN A 29 -4.04 4.07 10.07
CA GLN A 29 -4.80 5.11 10.77
C GLN A 29 -5.41 6.16 9.85
N GLN A 30 -5.90 5.77 8.66
CA GLN A 30 -6.46 6.76 7.74
C GLN A 30 -7.84 7.29 8.08
N HIS A 31 -8.55 6.85 9.11
CA HIS A 31 -9.85 7.44 9.48
C HIS A 31 -10.23 7.30 10.98
N ALA A 32 -9.26 7.48 11.88
CA ALA A 32 -9.59 7.61 13.30
C ALA A 32 -9.25 9.02 13.79
N GLY A 33 -10.21 9.93 13.61
CA GLY A 33 -10.23 11.22 14.33
C GLY A 33 -9.28 12.30 13.81
N GLY A 34 -9.75 13.19 12.91
CA GLY A 34 -9.21 14.54 12.78
C GLY A 34 -8.24 14.81 11.62
N ALA A 35 -7.94 13.86 10.74
CA ALA A 35 -7.20 14.20 9.52
C ALA A 35 -8.10 15.04 8.58
N PRO A 36 -7.58 16.14 8.00
CA PRO A 36 -8.35 16.95 7.08
C PRO A 36 -8.89 16.13 5.90
N HIS A 37 -10.11 16.43 5.50
CA HIS A 37 -10.69 15.85 4.31
C HIS A 37 -9.88 16.26 3.08
N TRP A 38 -9.70 15.32 2.15
CA TRP A 38 -9.10 15.54 0.84
C TRP A 38 -9.88 14.78 -0.23
N SER A 39 -9.73 15.16 -1.49
CA SER A 39 -10.40 14.52 -2.61
C SER A 39 -9.47 14.47 -3.84
N TYR A 40 -9.92 13.84 -4.92
CA TYR A 40 -9.17 13.83 -6.20
C TYR A 40 -9.56 15.00 -7.13
N SER A 41 -10.45 15.89 -6.73
CA SER A 41 -10.87 17.01 -7.57
C SER A 41 -11.38 18.18 -6.72
N GLY A 42 -11.52 19.37 -7.35
CA GLY A 42 -12.05 20.56 -6.69
C GLY A 42 -11.09 21.16 -5.65
N PRO A 43 -11.61 21.92 -4.67
CA PRO A 43 -10.80 22.71 -3.74
C PRO A 43 -9.93 21.86 -2.81
N ASP A 44 -10.30 20.60 -2.59
CA ASP A 44 -9.55 19.65 -1.75
C ASP A 44 -8.77 18.64 -2.61
N GLY A 45 -8.60 18.94 -3.91
CA GLY A 45 -7.92 18.09 -4.88
C GLY A 45 -6.39 18.11 -4.78
N PRO A 46 -5.70 17.30 -5.62
CA PRO A 46 -4.24 17.08 -5.53
C PRO A 46 -3.39 18.34 -5.59
N GLU A 47 -3.83 19.38 -6.29
CA GLU A 47 -3.13 20.67 -6.40
C GLU A 47 -3.11 21.44 -5.07
N HIS A 48 -4.04 21.13 -4.16
CA HIS A 48 -4.22 21.81 -2.89
C HIS A 48 -3.82 20.99 -1.67
N TRP A 49 -3.57 19.69 -1.82
CA TRP A 49 -3.31 18.80 -0.68
C TRP A 49 -2.27 19.33 0.31
N GLY A 50 -1.16 19.89 -0.20
CA GLY A 50 -0.09 20.42 0.65
C GLY A 50 -0.46 21.69 1.44
N ASP A 51 -1.60 22.30 1.15
CA ASP A 51 -2.11 23.49 1.81
C ASP A 51 -3.29 23.17 2.77
N LEU A 52 -3.84 21.94 2.71
CA LEU A 52 -4.97 21.52 3.54
C LEU A 52 -4.57 21.34 5.01
N ASP A 53 -3.36 20.88 5.26
CA ASP A 53 -2.83 20.66 6.61
C ASP A 53 -1.30 20.71 6.61
N PRO A 54 -0.66 21.22 7.69
CA PRO A 54 0.80 21.21 7.81
C PRO A 54 1.45 19.81 7.68
N SER A 55 0.75 18.75 8.10
CA SER A 55 1.22 17.37 7.95
C SER A 55 1.24 16.90 6.48
N TYR A 56 0.53 17.58 5.58
CA TYR A 56 0.48 17.30 4.15
C TYR A 56 1.47 18.12 3.32
N ALA A 57 2.32 18.93 3.95
CA ALA A 57 3.26 19.83 3.27
C ALA A 57 4.13 19.10 2.23
N SER A 58 4.47 17.82 2.45
CA SER A 58 5.23 17.00 1.50
C SER A 58 4.54 16.82 0.16
N CYS A 59 3.20 16.90 0.09
CA CYS A 59 2.45 16.80 -1.17
C CYS A 59 2.79 17.96 -2.12
N LYS A 60 3.20 19.12 -1.58
CA LYS A 60 3.55 20.34 -2.33
C LYS A 60 5.05 20.55 -2.46
N THR A 61 5.82 20.30 -1.39
CA THR A 61 7.23 20.64 -1.32
C THR A 61 8.18 19.49 -1.61
N GLY A 62 7.66 18.25 -1.58
CA GLY A 62 8.44 17.04 -1.76
C GLY A 62 9.01 16.92 -3.17
N GLN A 63 10.31 16.63 -3.27
CA GLN A 63 11.01 16.53 -4.55
C GLN A 63 10.95 15.14 -5.18
N ARG A 64 10.46 14.15 -4.43
CA ARG A 64 10.36 12.75 -4.87
C ARG A 64 8.91 12.28 -4.86
N GLN A 65 8.02 13.09 -5.41
CA GLN A 65 6.59 12.76 -5.40
C GLN A 65 6.23 11.68 -6.43
N SER A 66 5.19 10.92 -6.17
CA SER A 66 4.56 9.90 -7.02
C SER A 66 3.10 10.28 -7.30
N PRO A 67 2.49 9.74 -8.38
CA PRO A 67 3.08 8.85 -9.39
C PRO A 67 3.99 9.57 -10.37
N ILE A 68 4.74 8.82 -11.17
CA ILE A 68 5.56 9.37 -12.27
C ILE A 68 5.29 8.66 -13.59
N ASP A 69 5.66 9.31 -14.68
CA ASP A 69 5.81 8.66 -15.97
C ASP A 69 7.20 7.98 -16.04
N ILE A 70 7.20 6.67 -16.13
CA ILE A 70 8.42 5.85 -16.19
C ILE A 70 8.96 5.89 -17.60
N LYS A 71 10.04 6.66 -17.80
CA LYS A 71 10.78 6.81 -19.05
C LYS A 71 12.26 6.63 -18.80
N ASP A 72 12.97 6.22 -19.83
CA ASP A 72 14.44 6.16 -19.84
C ASP A 72 15.00 5.40 -18.62
N ALA A 73 14.34 4.28 -18.25
CA ALA A 73 14.79 3.44 -17.17
C ALA A 73 16.16 2.82 -17.50
N GLU A 74 17.08 2.89 -16.56
CA GLU A 74 18.44 2.35 -16.71
C GLU A 74 18.46 0.87 -16.26
N PRO A 75 18.94 -0.08 -17.10
CA PRO A 75 19.18 -1.44 -16.67
C PRO A 75 20.13 -1.47 -15.47
N ALA A 76 19.81 -2.26 -14.45
CA ALA A 76 20.63 -2.38 -13.25
C ALA A 76 20.69 -3.84 -12.76
N ASP A 77 21.75 -4.15 -12.02
CA ASP A 77 21.90 -5.46 -11.37
C ASP A 77 21.02 -5.52 -10.12
N LEU A 78 19.71 -5.66 -10.37
CA LEU A 78 18.68 -5.74 -9.34
C LEU A 78 18.43 -7.20 -8.97
N LYS A 79 17.94 -7.42 -7.75
CA LYS A 79 17.61 -8.77 -7.26
C LYS A 79 16.11 -9.02 -7.37
N PRO A 80 15.68 -10.26 -7.64
CA PRO A 80 14.28 -10.62 -7.56
C PRO A 80 13.67 -10.30 -6.18
N ILE A 81 12.47 -9.75 -6.18
CA ILE A 81 11.68 -9.59 -4.95
C ILE A 81 11.19 -10.99 -4.54
N GLN A 82 11.40 -11.35 -3.29
CA GLN A 82 10.85 -12.60 -2.76
C GLN A 82 9.48 -12.34 -2.17
N PHE A 83 8.44 -12.91 -2.78
CA PHE A 83 7.06 -12.81 -2.32
C PHE A 83 6.72 -14.01 -1.43
N ASP A 84 6.32 -13.75 -0.19
CA ASP A 84 5.83 -14.76 0.75
C ASP A 84 4.41 -14.39 1.21
N TYR A 85 3.46 -14.44 0.27
CA TYR A 85 2.05 -14.17 0.55
C TYR A 85 1.34 -15.44 0.97
N LYS A 86 0.63 -15.36 2.09
CA LYS A 86 -0.17 -16.43 2.67
C LYS A 86 -1.65 -16.20 2.38
N LEU A 87 -2.43 -17.24 2.53
CA LEU A 87 -3.89 -17.12 2.53
C LEU A 87 -4.36 -16.24 3.69
N SER A 88 -5.28 -15.34 3.41
CA SER A 88 -5.87 -14.42 4.40
C SER A 88 -7.39 -14.36 4.25
N PRO A 89 -8.16 -14.29 5.34
CA PRO A 89 -9.56 -13.91 5.27
C PRO A 89 -9.71 -12.54 4.61
N MET A 90 -10.74 -12.39 3.77
CA MET A 90 -10.99 -11.11 3.11
C MET A 90 -11.50 -10.08 4.11
N LYS A 91 -10.75 -9.00 4.31
CA LYS A 91 -11.12 -7.84 5.10
C LYS A 91 -11.09 -6.61 4.19
N ILE A 92 -12.28 -6.09 3.83
CA ILE A 92 -12.45 -5.11 2.77
C ILE A 92 -13.17 -3.87 3.29
N VAL A 93 -12.77 -2.72 2.77
CA VAL A 93 -13.41 -1.42 3.05
C VAL A 93 -13.51 -0.62 1.75
N ASN A 94 -14.66 0.04 1.58
CA ASN A 94 -14.81 1.17 0.68
C ASN A 94 -14.57 2.43 1.50
N ASN A 95 -13.40 3.09 1.35
CA ASN A 95 -13.00 4.21 2.20
C ASN A 95 -13.33 5.60 1.60
N GLY A 96 -14.22 5.65 0.59
CA GLY A 96 -14.57 6.89 -0.10
C GLY A 96 -13.55 7.36 -1.14
N HIS A 97 -12.35 6.77 -1.17
CA HIS A 97 -11.29 7.09 -2.12
C HIS A 97 -10.91 5.89 -3.01
N THR A 98 -11.07 4.69 -2.50
CA THR A 98 -10.79 3.44 -3.21
C THR A 98 -11.47 2.25 -2.53
N ILE A 99 -11.37 1.08 -3.14
CA ILE A 99 -11.61 -0.22 -2.50
C ILE A 99 -10.27 -0.73 -1.99
N LEU A 100 -10.19 -0.94 -0.68
CA LEU A 100 -8.99 -1.37 0.04
C LEU A 100 -9.23 -2.72 0.70
N VAL A 101 -8.29 -3.64 0.52
CA VAL A 101 -8.29 -4.96 1.17
C VAL A 101 -7.13 -5.01 2.16
N LYS A 102 -7.45 -5.07 3.45
CA LYS A 102 -6.48 -5.28 4.52
C LYS A 102 -6.04 -6.72 4.56
N TYR A 103 -4.79 -6.94 4.92
CA TYR A 103 -4.22 -8.28 4.94
C TYR A 103 -3.80 -8.67 6.36
N GLU A 104 -4.09 -9.91 6.75
CA GLU A 104 -3.69 -10.41 8.05
C GLU A 104 -2.16 -10.56 8.14
N PRO A 105 -1.57 -10.38 9.34
CA PRO A 105 -0.14 -10.59 9.54
C PRO A 105 0.34 -11.97 9.10
N GLY A 106 1.55 -12.04 8.56
CA GLY A 106 2.20 -13.29 8.11
C GLY A 106 2.55 -13.31 6.63
N SER A 107 2.00 -12.37 5.84
CA SER A 107 2.40 -12.15 4.45
C SER A 107 3.44 -11.03 4.36
N SER A 108 4.43 -11.19 3.48
CA SER A 108 5.51 -10.22 3.34
C SER A 108 6.20 -10.30 1.99
N ILE A 109 7.04 -9.32 1.70
CA ILE A 109 8.10 -9.39 0.70
C ILE A 109 9.45 -9.29 1.38
N THR A 110 10.50 -9.83 0.72
CA THR A 110 11.89 -9.58 1.10
C THR A 110 12.60 -8.85 -0.04
N VAL A 111 13.14 -7.68 0.26
CA VAL A 111 13.92 -6.84 -0.65
C VAL A 111 15.27 -6.60 -0.01
N ASP A 112 16.35 -6.92 -0.72
CA ASP A 112 17.74 -6.79 -0.24
C ASP A 112 17.98 -7.39 1.15
N GLY A 113 17.34 -8.53 1.43
CA GLY A 113 17.44 -9.25 2.70
C GLY A 113 16.61 -8.67 3.86
N LYS A 114 15.91 -7.57 3.65
CA LYS A 114 15.01 -6.97 4.63
C LYS A 114 13.57 -7.36 4.34
N GLN A 115 12.84 -7.77 5.38
CA GLN A 115 11.44 -8.17 5.28
C GLN A 115 10.50 -6.97 5.47
N TYR A 116 9.45 -6.93 4.64
CA TYR A 116 8.40 -5.92 4.67
C TYR A 116 7.03 -6.61 4.67
N PRO A 117 6.35 -6.67 5.81
CA PRO A 117 4.98 -7.20 5.91
C PRO A 117 4.01 -6.50 4.97
N LEU A 118 3.13 -7.28 4.33
CA LEU A 118 2.00 -6.76 3.57
C LEU A 118 0.93 -6.24 4.55
N VAL A 119 0.54 -4.98 4.38
CA VAL A 119 -0.48 -4.34 5.21
C VAL A 119 -1.84 -4.35 4.53
N GLN A 120 -1.87 -3.97 3.24
CA GLN A 120 -3.08 -3.85 2.45
C GLN A 120 -2.75 -3.74 0.97
N PHE A 121 -3.77 -3.90 0.12
CA PHE A 121 -3.72 -3.49 -1.27
C PHE A 121 -5.00 -2.75 -1.67
N HIS A 122 -4.91 -1.90 -2.70
CA HIS A 122 -6.00 -1.05 -3.17
C HIS A 122 -5.84 -0.72 -4.65
N PHE A 123 -6.83 -0.06 -5.23
CA PHE A 123 -6.96 0.11 -6.67
C PHE A 123 -7.14 1.57 -7.07
N HIS A 124 -6.64 1.90 -8.26
CA HIS A 124 -6.88 3.19 -8.91
C HIS A 124 -7.34 3.00 -10.35
N HIS A 125 -8.21 3.87 -10.82
CA HIS A 125 -8.70 3.97 -12.19
C HIS A 125 -8.68 5.45 -12.62
N PRO A 126 -8.04 5.79 -13.77
CA PRO A 126 -7.07 4.97 -14.51
C PRO A 126 -5.82 4.64 -13.67
N SER A 127 -4.79 4.00 -14.27
CA SER A 127 -3.52 3.81 -13.55
C SER A 127 -2.92 5.15 -13.14
N GLU A 128 -2.27 5.17 -11.97
CA GLU A 128 -1.55 6.34 -11.50
C GLU A 128 -0.23 6.48 -12.24
N GLU A 129 0.55 5.39 -12.34
CA GLU A 129 1.80 5.36 -13.12
C GLU A 129 1.50 5.37 -14.61
N GLU A 130 2.41 6.01 -15.35
CA GLU A 130 2.51 5.91 -16.80
C GLU A 130 3.81 5.20 -17.19
N ILE A 131 3.77 4.47 -18.30
CA ILE A 131 4.95 3.90 -18.95
C ILE A 131 5.09 4.54 -20.33
N ASN A 132 6.12 5.35 -20.53
CA ASN A 132 6.35 6.08 -21.78
C ASN A 132 5.13 6.92 -22.22
N GLY A 133 4.50 7.60 -21.26
CA GLY A 133 3.32 8.45 -21.47
C GLY A 133 2.01 7.68 -21.67
N GLN A 134 1.99 6.38 -21.41
CA GLN A 134 0.79 5.56 -21.57
C GLN A 134 0.28 5.08 -20.20
N LYS A 135 -0.99 5.35 -19.92
CA LYS A 135 -1.72 4.80 -18.78
C LYS A 135 -2.25 3.41 -19.11
N SER A 136 -2.33 2.56 -18.10
CA SER A 136 -3.15 1.35 -18.12
C SER A 136 -4.57 1.65 -17.67
N ASP A 137 -5.50 0.72 -17.89
CA ASP A 137 -6.89 0.89 -17.50
C ASP A 137 -7.02 1.13 -15.97
N MET A 138 -6.25 0.37 -15.18
CA MET A 138 -6.19 0.49 -13.72
C MET A 138 -4.78 0.18 -13.22
N VAL A 139 -4.55 0.42 -11.93
CA VAL A 139 -3.39 -0.10 -11.20
C VAL A 139 -3.83 -0.63 -9.83
N LEU A 140 -3.13 -1.64 -9.38
CA LEU A 140 -3.20 -2.20 -8.04
C LEU A 140 -1.92 -1.86 -7.28
N HIS A 141 -2.04 -1.32 -6.08
CA HIS A 141 -0.92 -1.06 -5.18
C HIS A 141 -0.95 -1.99 -3.98
N PHE A 142 0.11 -2.77 -3.78
CA PHE A 142 0.37 -3.49 -2.53
C PHE A 142 1.26 -2.63 -1.63
N VAL A 143 0.81 -2.35 -0.44
CA VAL A 143 1.54 -1.54 0.55
C VAL A 143 2.15 -2.43 1.61
N HIS A 144 3.47 -2.34 1.74
CA HIS A 144 4.27 -3.09 2.71
C HIS A 144 4.97 -2.12 3.64
N VAL A 145 5.06 -2.48 4.92
CA VAL A 145 5.71 -1.63 5.93
C VAL A 145 6.60 -2.47 6.81
N SER A 146 7.88 -2.13 6.88
CA SER A 146 8.84 -2.80 7.78
C SER A 146 8.64 -2.39 9.23
N ALA A 147 9.22 -3.15 10.16
CA ALA A 147 9.10 -2.90 11.60
C ALA A 147 9.65 -1.53 12.03
N ASP A 148 10.57 -0.95 11.28
CA ASP A 148 11.13 0.39 11.50
C ASP A 148 10.38 1.51 10.75
N GLY A 149 9.21 1.18 10.16
CA GLY A 149 8.30 2.15 9.54
C GLY A 149 8.60 2.54 8.10
N HIS A 150 9.60 1.91 7.44
CA HIS A 150 9.85 2.15 6.03
C HIS A 150 8.79 1.46 5.16
N ALA A 151 8.27 2.20 4.19
CA ALA A 151 7.26 1.70 3.28
C ALA A 151 7.83 1.33 1.91
N ILE A 152 7.30 0.25 1.36
CA ILE A 152 7.46 -0.18 -0.03
C ILE A 152 6.08 -0.32 -0.66
N ALA A 153 5.92 0.19 -1.88
CA ALA A 153 4.77 -0.06 -2.72
C ALA A 153 5.16 -0.92 -3.92
N ILE A 154 4.38 -1.98 -4.17
CA ILE A 154 4.42 -2.75 -5.41
C ILE A 154 3.22 -2.32 -6.25
N ALA A 155 3.47 -1.79 -7.44
CA ALA A 155 2.41 -1.47 -8.40
C ALA A 155 2.31 -2.59 -9.45
N VAL A 156 1.10 -3.05 -9.70
CA VAL A 156 0.76 -3.96 -10.78
C VAL A 156 -0.22 -3.27 -11.70
N LEU A 157 0.21 -2.98 -12.92
CA LEU A 157 -0.65 -2.39 -13.93
C LEU A 157 -1.73 -3.40 -14.35
N LEU A 158 -2.95 -2.93 -14.52
CA LEU A 158 -4.09 -3.74 -14.89
C LEU A 158 -4.61 -3.29 -16.25
N LYS A 159 -4.77 -4.22 -17.17
CA LYS A 159 -5.25 -3.95 -18.53
C LYS A 159 -6.49 -4.78 -18.87
N SER A 160 -7.24 -4.32 -19.85
CA SER A 160 -8.37 -5.08 -20.41
C SER A 160 -7.91 -6.39 -21.04
N GLY A 161 -8.61 -7.48 -20.70
CA GLY A 161 -8.31 -8.83 -21.17
C GLY A 161 -9.24 -9.88 -20.59
N GLY A 162 -8.70 -10.98 -20.08
CA GLY A 162 -9.45 -12.04 -19.43
C GLY A 162 -10.02 -11.65 -18.07
N GLU A 163 -11.05 -12.37 -17.62
CA GLU A 163 -11.57 -12.20 -16.25
C GLU A 163 -10.54 -12.68 -15.21
N ASN A 164 -10.30 -11.87 -14.18
CA ASN A 164 -9.52 -12.27 -13.01
C ASN A 164 -10.46 -12.82 -11.92
N PRO A 165 -10.32 -14.09 -11.50
CA PRO A 165 -11.22 -14.70 -10.52
C PRO A 165 -11.17 -14.04 -9.15
N LEU A 166 -9.98 -13.63 -8.68
CA LEU A 166 -9.85 -12.96 -7.37
C LEU A 166 -10.51 -11.58 -7.39
N ILE A 167 -10.35 -10.82 -8.46
CA ILE A 167 -11.02 -9.51 -8.60
C ILE A 167 -12.55 -9.69 -8.69
N ARG A 168 -13.06 -10.72 -9.36
CA ARG A 168 -14.49 -11.05 -9.31
C ARG A 168 -14.98 -11.23 -7.88
N ASP A 169 -14.23 -12.01 -7.10
CA ASP A 169 -14.61 -12.30 -5.71
C ASP A 169 -14.51 -11.05 -4.82
N ILE A 170 -13.49 -10.21 -5.01
CA ILE A 170 -13.37 -8.93 -4.29
C ILE A 170 -14.55 -8.00 -4.64
N TRP A 171 -14.87 -7.83 -5.94
CA TRP A 171 -15.96 -6.95 -6.37
C TRP A 171 -17.33 -7.41 -5.87
N ALA A 172 -17.54 -8.72 -5.74
CA ALA A 172 -18.78 -9.28 -5.18
C ALA A 172 -18.96 -8.95 -3.68
N HIS A 173 -17.89 -8.53 -2.98
CA HIS A 173 -17.90 -8.30 -1.54
C HIS A 173 -17.66 -6.82 -1.15
N ILE A 174 -17.70 -5.89 -2.13
CA ILE A 174 -17.53 -4.46 -1.84
C ILE A 174 -18.61 -3.97 -0.88
N PRO A 175 -18.24 -3.37 0.28
CA PRO A 175 -19.21 -2.80 1.20
C PRO A 175 -20.00 -1.65 0.54
N LYS A 176 -21.32 -1.62 0.78
CA LYS A 176 -22.19 -0.55 0.27
C LYS A 176 -22.02 0.75 1.05
N GLU A 177 -21.67 0.65 2.33
CA GLU A 177 -21.46 1.79 3.21
C GLU A 177 -19.97 2.19 3.13
N VAL A 178 -19.73 3.48 2.92
CA VAL A 178 -18.39 4.07 2.96
C VAL A 178 -17.86 4.02 4.41
N ASP A 179 -16.55 3.84 4.56
CA ASP A 179 -15.81 3.71 5.82
C ASP A 179 -16.21 2.52 6.72
N LYS A 180 -17.04 1.63 6.19
CA LYS A 180 -17.38 0.40 6.89
C LYS A 180 -16.45 -0.74 6.46
N GLU A 181 -15.59 -1.17 7.36
CA GLU A 181 -14.80 -2.39 7.19
C GLU A 181 -15.68 -3.63 7.41
N VAL A 182 -15.59 -4.57 6.49
CA VAL A 182 -16.29 -5.87 6.58
C VAL A 182 -15.28 -7.00 6.45
N GLU A 183 -15.32 -7.92 7.40
CA GLU A 183 -14.53 -9.15 7.37
C GLU A 183 -15.39 -10.34 6.94
N PHE A 184 -14.97 -11.01 5.87
CA PHE A 184 -15.59 -12.23 5.37
C PHE A 184 -14.72 -13.44 5.72
N LYS A 185 -14.84 -13.95 6.96
CA LYS A 185 -13.98 -15.05 7.50
C LYS A 185 -13.95 -16.32 6.67
N LYS A 186 -14.99 -16.56 5.86
CA LYS A 186 -15.11 -17.76 5.00
C LYS A 186 -14.61 -17.53 3.59
N VAL A 187 -14.34 -16.28 3.20
CA VAL A 187 -13.77 -15.92 1.90
C VAL A 187 -12.27 -15.71 2.10
N VAL A 188 -11.51 -16.68 1.61
CA VAL A 188 -10.05 -16.69 1.78
C VAL A 188 -9.42 -16.31 0.45
N ILE A 189 -8.48 -15.38 0.49
CA ILE A 189 -7.80 -14.83 -0.69
C ILE A 189 -6.29 -15.02 -0.59
N ASN A 190 -5.62 -15.05 -1.73
CA ASN A 190 -4.16 -14.98 -1.83
C ASN A 190 -3.76 -13.79 -2.71
N ALA A 191 -3.05 -12.83 -2.11
CA ALA A 191 -2.55 -11.67 -2.83
C ALA A 191 -1.60 -12.03 -3.99
N ALA A 192 -0.95 -13.21 -3.93
CA ALA A 192 -0.10 -13.70 -5.01
C ALA A 192 -0.86 -13.92 -6.33
N ASP A 193 -2.18 -14.17 -6.29
CA ASP A 193 -3.01 -14.37 -7.48
C ASP A 193 -3.21 -13.08 -8.31
N LEU A 194 -2.72 -11.94 -7.79
CA LEU A 194 -2.71 -10.63 -8.48
C LEU A 194 -1.32 -10.23 -8.95
N LEU A 195 -0.31 -11.08 -8.81
CA LEU A 195 1.03 -10.84 -9.35
C LEU A 195 1.15 -11.41 -10.76
N PRO A 196 1.88 -10.74 -11.66
CA PRO A 196 2.20 -11.32 -12.96
C PRO A 196 3.20 -12.48 -12.81
N ALA A 197 3.22 -13.39 -13.78
CA ALA A 197 4.20 -14.49 -13.82
C ALA A 197 5.64 -13.96 -14.00
N ASP A 198 5.82 -13.02 -14.92
CA ASP A 198 7.07 -12.28 -15.07
C ASP A 198 7.14 -11.18 -14.00
N GLN A 199 8.11 -11.30 -13.09
CA GLN A 199 8.29 -10.39 -11.96
C GLN A 199 9.41 -9.36 -12.20
N ASN A 200 9.74 -9.08 -13.46
CA ASN A 200 10.58 -7.93 -13.80
C ASN A 200 9.89 -6.62 -13.44
N TYR A 201 10.66 -5.66 -12.96
CA TYR A 201 10.12 -4.41 -12.42
C TYR A 201 10.97 -3.18 -12.76
N TYR A 202 10.33 -2.01 -12.70
CA TYR A 202 10.98 -0.72 -12.54
C TYR A 202 11.04 -0.35 -11.06
N THR A 203 12.09 0.38 -10.64
CA THR A 203 12.20 0.84 -9.25
C THR A 203 12.76 2.24 -9.17
N PHE A 204 12.21 3.01 -8.23
CA PHE A 204 12.62 4.39 -7.95
C PHE A 204 12.20 4.79 -6.53
N ASP A 205 12.83 5.86 -6.01
CA ASP A 205 12.39 6.49 -4.78
C ASP A 205 11.25 7.46 -5.08
N GLY A 206 10.15 7.35 -4.39
CA GLY A 206 8.95 8.13 -4.59
C GLY A 206 8.23 8.46 -3.29
N SER A 207 6.93 8.65 -3.37
CA SER A 207 6.07 8.96 -2.24
C SER A 207 4.78 8.14 -2.26
N LEU A 208 4.00 8.22 -1.19
CA LEU A 208 2.58 7.91 -1.27
C LEU A 208 1.93 8.83 -2.31
N THR A 209 0.98 8.30 -3.04
CA THR A 209 0.20 9.05 -4.05
C THR A 209 -1.00 9.78 -3.47
N ILE A 210 -1.17 9.70 -2.17
CA ILE A 210 -2.22 10.38 -1.38
C ILE A 210 -1.57 11.09 -0.18
N PRO A 211 -2.25 12.08 0.45
CA PRO A 211 -1.78 12.66 1.71
C PRO A 211 -1.46 11.59 2.77
N PRO A 212 -0.36 11.75 3.50
CA PRO A 212 0.52 12.92 3.60
C PRO A 212 1.68 12.95 2.58
N CYS A 213 1.68 12.14 1.52
CA CYS A 213 2.69 12.08 0.45
C CYS A 213 4.12 11.82 0.97
N SER A 214 4.24 11.03 2.03
CA SER A 214 5.52 10.62 2.63
C SER A 214 6.29 9.67 1.73
N ASP A 215 7.61 9.60 1.93
CA ASP A 215 8.53 8.80 1.13
C ASP A 215 8.17 7.31 1.10
N VAL A 216 8.23 6.72 -0.09
CA VAL A 216 7.99 5.29 -0.37
C VAL A 216 8.96 4.83 -1.45
N LYS A 217 9.51 3.63 -1.30
CA LYS A 217 10.23 2.94 -2.38
C LYS A 217 9.24 2.22 -3.27
N TRP A 218 9.28 2.49 -4.57
CA TRP A 218 8.40 1.92 -5.58
C TRP A 218 9.05 0.78 -6.35
N PHE A 219 8.25 -0.24 -6.61
CA PHE A 219 8.52 -1.33 -7.55
C PHE A 219 7.29 -1.48 -8.45
N VAL A 220 7.43 -1.17 -9.73
CA VAL A 220 6.34 -1.23 -10.71
C VAL A 220 6.58 -2.42 -11.62
N MET A 221 5.69 -3.42 -11.56
CA MET A 221 5.81 -4.62 -12.38
C MET A 221 5.71 -4.26 -13.86
N LYS A 222 6.64 -4.79 -14.67
CA LYS A 222 6.69 -4.52 -16.12
C LYS A 222 5.54 -5.17 -16.87
N THR A 223 5.14 -6.36 -16.43
CA THR A 223 4.08 -7.13 -17.05
C THR A 223 2.73 -6.84 -16.40
N PRO A 224 1.74 -6.33 -17.11
CA PRO A 224 0.41 -6.07 -16.56
C PRO A 224 -0.38 -7.37 -16.36
N VAL A 225 -1.31 -7.32 -15.40
CA VAL A 225 -2.33 -8.38 -15.18
C VAL A 225 -3.62 -8.02 -15.90
N GLU A 226 -4.33 -9.01 -16.40
CA GLU A 226 -5.57 -8.82 -17.14
C GLU A 226 -6.79 -8.81 -16.22
N LEU A 227 -7.73 -7.90 -16.54
CA LEU A 227 -9.09 -7.85 -16.01
C LEU A 227 -10.09 -7.82 -17.17
N SER A 228 -11.26 -8.41 -16.99
CA SER A 228 -12.30 -8.24 -18.01
C SER A 228 -12.78 -6.79 -18.10
N PRO A 229 -13.24 -6.32 -19.26
CA PRO A 229 -13.83 -4.99 -19.40
C PRO A 229 -14.96 -4.73 -18.39
N ALA A 230 -15.72 -5.76 -18.03
CA ALA A 230 -16.78 -5.67 -17.03
C ALA A 230 -16.24 -5.41 -15.63
N GLN A 231 -15.10 -6.00 -15.25
CA GLN A 231 -14.46 -5.76 -13.96
C GLN A 231 -13.91 -4.35 -13.87
N ILE A 232 -13.27 -3.84 -14.93
CA ILE A 232 -12.79 -2.46 -15.01
C ILE A 232 -13.96 -1.49 -14.90
N ALA A 233 -15.01 -1.68 -15.70
CA ALA A 233 -16.20 -0.83 -15.68
C ALA A 233 -16.93 -0.84 -14.32
N ALA A 234 -16.93 -1.97 -13.61
CA ALA A 234 -17.53 -2.06 -12.27
C ALA A 234 -16.80 -1.18 -11.26
N PHE A 235 -15.46 -1.15 -11.28
CA PHE A 235 -14.67 -0.26 -10.44
C PHE A 235 -14.81 1.21 -10.87
N ALA A 236 -14.68 1.50 -12.16
CA ALA A 236 -14.81 2.85 -12.72
C ALA A 236 -16.17 3.51 -12.42
N LYS A 237 -17.22 2.71 -12.23
CA LYS A 237 -18.54 3.20 -11.82
C LYS A 237 -18.52 3.77 -10.38
N LEU A 238 -17.68 3.23 -9.51
CA LEU A 238 -17.51 3.70 -8.12
C LEU A 238 -16.52 4.85 -8.06
N TYR A 239 -15.39 4.69 -8.75
CA TYR A 239 -14.26 5.60 -8.77
C TYR A 239 -13.83 5.85 -10.23
N PRO A 240 -14.48 6.79 -10.94
CA PRO A 240 -14.17 7.06 -12.35
C PRO A 240 -12.78 7.66 -12.54
N ASP A 241 -12.28 8.38 -11.54
CA ASP A 241 -10.96 8.98 -11.51
C ASP A 241 -10.51 9.16 -10.05
N ASN A 242 -9.73 8.20 -9.55
CA ASN A 242 -9.08 8.26 -8.24
C ASN A 242 -7.57 8.16 -8.38
N ALA A 243 -7.02 8.74 -9.44
CA ALA A 243 -5.59 8.79 -9.74
C ALA A 243 -5.04 10.21 -9.51
N ARG A 244 -3.95 10.31 -8.75
CA ARG A 244 -3.19 11.55 -8.64
C ARG A 244 -2.53 11.87 -9.98
N PRO A 245 -2.49 13.15 -10.42
CA PRO A 245 -1.72 13.53 -11.61
C PRO A 245 -0.23 13.16 -11.52
N ILE A 246 0.38 12.92 -12.69
CA ILE A 246 1.82 12.65 -12.82
C ILE A 246 2.64 13.77 -12.18
N GLN A 247 3.66 13.39 -11.43
CA GLN A 247 4.58 14.28 -10.75
C GLN A 247 5.93 14.35 -11.49
N ALA A 248 6.64 15.45 -11.34
CA ALA A 248 7.97 15.63 -11.94
C ALA A 248 8.98 14.62 -11.37
N THR A 249 9.80 14.04 -12.21
CA THR A 249 10.86 13.11 -11.79
C THR A 249 11.99 13.81 -11.04
N ASN A 250 12.21 15.10 -11.31
CA ASN A 250 13.27 15.93 -10.70
C ASN A 250 14.66 15.27 -10.78
N GLY A 251 14.94 14.60 -11.92
CA GLY A 251 16.22 13.94 -12.16
C GLY A 251 16.43 12.64 -11.36
N ARG A 252 15.38 12.08 -10.76
CA ARG A 252 15.46 10.76 -10.11
C ARG A 252 15.86 9.69 -11.11
N LYS A 253 16.74 8.79 -10.67
CA LYS A 253 17.05 7.59 -11.43
C LYS A 253 15.88 6.61 -11.32
N ILE A 254 15.47 6.10 -12.46
CA ILE A 254 14.57 4.97 -12.58
C ILE A 254 15.42 3.80 -13.06
N GLN A 255 15.41 2.72 -12.30
CA GLN A 255 16.15 1.50 -12.62
C GLN A 255 15.19 0.42 -13.08
N GLU A 256 15.66 -0.47 -13.93
CA GLU A 256 14.88 -1.62 -14.37
C GLU A 256 15.63 -2.93 -14.18
N SER A 257 14.90 -3.95 -13.78
CA SER A 257 15.40 -5.33 -13.74
C SER A 257 15.33 -5.99 -15.12
N ASN A 258 16.13 -7.00 -15.31
CA ASN A 258 16.14 -7.81 -16.52
C ASN A 258 16.49 -9.26 -16.14
N PHE A 259 15.55 -9.90 -15.42
CA PHE A 259 15.70 -11.31 -15.05
C PHE A 259 15.42 -12.15 -16.30
N THR A 260 16.36 -13.03 -16.64
CA THR A 260 16.13 -14.10 -17.64
C THR A 260 15.55 -15.31 -16.93
N GLU A 261 14.47 -15.86 -17.49
CA GLU A 261 13.90 -17.13 -17.05
C GLU A 261 14.90 -18.29 -17.15
#